data_2df58aeff653bf81401bc7cf00696d83
#
_entry.id   2df58aeff653bf81401bc7cf00696d83
#
_cell.length_a   1.000
_cell.length_b   1.000
_cell.length_c   1.000
_cell.angle_alpha   90.00
_cell.angle_beta   90.00
_cell.angle_gamma   90.00
#
_symmetry.space_group_name_H-M   'P 1'
#
loop_
_entity.id
_entity.type
_entity.pdbx_description
1 polymer ?
#
loop_
_entity_poly.entity_id
_entity_poly.type
_entity_poly.pdbx_seq_one_letter_code
_entity_poly.pdbx_strand_id
1 'polypeptide(L)'
;DDEEYSSTKSALALHLDFLTTFFTLYFPEITSFQMSLLMETLEELYRKFGIDYDTNIDLIPRNKFPIMKDLYDLLEQKVENVETKHRDEIEIVRSIIRSLAIGHNAEIFNGYTTIEEDNDFVCLDIYSLQGASSNIKSCQYLNMLRYCEDMAFKNREEKCYVVCDEAYLLIDKKVPQALEFMRNFSKRCRKYECGLITISQNILDFLAEEIKQYGQAILDNSTYKFFFGTDRTRLRRNS
;
A
#
# COMPACT_ATOMS: atom_id res chain seq x y z
N ASP A 1 -26.79 11.47 -11.03
CA ASP A 1 -25.78 11.75 -12.06
C ASP A 1 -24.49 11.11 -11.57
N ASP A 2 -24.34 9.83 -11.92
CA ASP A 2 -23.15 9.05 -11.63
C ASP A 2 -22.11 9.38 -12.69
N GLU A 3 -21.30 10.40 -12.43
CA GLU A 3 -20.02 10.51 -13.11
C GLU A 3 -19.20 9.29 -12.72
N GLU A 4 -19.19 8.36 -13.62
CA GLU A 4 -18.20 7.31 -13.71
C GLU A 4 -16.83 8.00 -13.74
N TYR A 5 -16.19 8.09 -12.60
CA TYR A 5 -14.78 8.43 -12.51
C TYR A 5 -14.02 7.24 -13.14
N SER A 6 -14.16 7.14 -14.44
CA SER A 6 -13.24 6.40 -15.27
C SER A 6 -11.89 7.07 -15.03
N SER A 7 -11.01 6.42 -14.30
CA SER A 7 -9.65 6.87 -14.15
C SER A 7 -9.09 7.07 -15.56
N THR A 8 -8.79 8.32 -15.91
CA THR A 8 -8.16 8.65 -17.20
C THR A 8 -6.72 8.13 -17.27
N LYS A 9 -6.20 7.61 -16.14
CA LYS A 9 -4.86 7.03 -16.05
C LYS A 9 -4.90 5.54 -16.38
N SER A 10 -3.90 5.09 -17.12
CA SER A 10 -3.69 3.66 -17.38
C SER A 10 -3.31 2.88 -16.11
N ALA A 11 -3.47 1.56 -16.12
CA ALA A 11 -3.10 0.69 -15.01
C ALA A 11 -1.62 0.84 -14.63
N LEU A 12 -0.72 0.93 -15.62
CA LEU A 12 0.70 1.18 -15.36
C LEU A 12 0.93 2.55 -14.68
N ALA A 13 0.23 3.61 -15.11
CA ALA A 13 0.37 4.93 -14.49
C ALA A 13 -0.07 4.91 -13.01
N LEU A 14 -1.18 4.25 -12.69
CA LEU A 14 -1.65 4.08 -11.32
C LEU A 14 -0.67 3.27 -10.46
N HIS A 15 -0.05 2.25 -11.07
CA HIS A 15 0.95 1.45 -10.39
C HIS A 15 2.25 2.24 -10.13
N LEU A 16 2.70 3.07 -11.06
CA LEU A 16 3.85 3.95 -10.85
C LEU A 16 3.59 5.01 -9.77
N ASP A 17 2.38 5.57 -9.70
CA ASP A 17 1.97 6.45 -8.58
C ASP A 17 2.04 5.69 -7.22
N PHE A 18 1.60 4.44 -7.19
CA PHE A 18 1.72 3.58 -6.01
C PHE A 18 3.19 3.34 -5.64
N LEU A 19 4.05 2.99 -6.61
CA LEU A 19 5.48 2.78 -6.39
C LEU A 19 6.19 4.05 -5.92
N THR A 20 5.80 5.23 -6.42
CA THR A 20 6.29 6.52 -5.93
C THR A 20 6.02 6.67 -4.43
N THR A 21 4.81 6.36 -4.00
CA THR A 21 4.44 6.37 -2.57
C THR A 21 5.24 5.34 -1.79
N PHE A 22 5.36 4.13 -2.30
CA PHE A 22 6.13 3.04 -1.68
C PHE A 22 7.60 3.44 -1.44
N PHE A 23 8.29 3.96 -2.47
CA PHE A 23 9.69 4.35 -2.33
C PHE A 23 9.89 5.58 -1.45
N THR A 24 8.94 6.51 -1.43
CA THR A 24 8.96 7.64 -0.49
C THR A 24 8.83 7.16 0.96
N LEU A 25 8.01 6.15 1.24
CA LEU A 25 7.89 5.55 2.57
C LEU A 25 9.13 4.74 2.95
N TYR A 26 9.66 3.98 2.01
CA TYR A 26 10.82 3.13 2.26
C TYR A 26 12.07 3.97 2.52
N PHE A 27 12.28 5.02 1.74
CA PHE A 27 13.42 5.91 1.85
C PHE A 27 12.98 7.39 1.84
N PRO A 28 12.56 7.93 2.99
CA PRO A 28 12.03 9.30 3.09
C PRO A 28 13.01 10.41 2.67
N GLU A 29 14.31 10.11 2.64
CA GLU A 29 15.34 11.05 2.25
C GLU A 29 15.62 11.10 0.75
N ILE A 30 14.90 10.31 -0.06
CA ILE A 30 15.05 10.33 -1.52
C ILE A 30 14.69 11.71 -2.06
N THR A 31 15.59 12.29 -2.85
CA THR A 31 15.34 13.59 -3.47
C THR A 31 14.36 13.46 -4.62
N SER A 32 13.68 14.56 -4.99
CA SER A 32 12.77 14.58 -6.14
C SER A 32 13.49 14.20 -7.44
N PHE A 33 14.78 14.55 -7.56
CA PHE A 33 15.57 14.20 -8.74
C PHE A 33 15.88 12.69 -8.79
N GLN A 34 16.30 12.09 -7.68
CA GLN A 34 16.52 10.64 -7.56
C GLN A 34 15.23 9.85 -7.81
N MET A 35 14.10 10.33 -7.29
CA MET A 35 12.79 9.75 -7.55
C MET A 35 12.44 9.80 -9.04
N SER A 36 12.70 10.91 -9.73
CA SER A 36 12.49 11.02 -11.18
C SER A 36 13.32 9.98 -11.95
N LEU A 37 14.61 9.83 -11.63
CA LEU A 37 15.49 8.83 -12.24
C LEU A 37 15.01 7.39 -11.97
N LEU A 38 14.51 7.14 -10.76
CA LEU A 38 13.94 5.84 -10.40
C LEU A 38 12.68 5.55 -11.21
N MET A 39 11.76 6.51 -11.34
CA MET A 39 10.53 6.33 -12.12
C MET A 39 10.82 6.14 -13.61
N GLU A 40 11.75 6.90 -14.20
CA GLU A 40 12.21 6.69 -15.58
C GLU A 40 12.80 5.29 -15.78
N THR A 41 13.55 4.80 -14.80
CA THR A 41 14.12 3.44 -14.85
C THR A 41 13.05 2.37 -14.72
N LEU A 42 12.03 2.59 -13.91
CA LEU A 42 10.87 1.68 -13.79
C LEU A 42 10.07 1.64 -15.09
N GLU A 43 9.79 2.78 -15.71
CA GLU A 43 9.11 2.81 -17.03
C GLU A 43 9.90 2.03 -18.09
N GLU A 44 11.22 2.21 -18.13
CA GLU A 44 12.09 1.43 -19.02
C GLU A 44 12.02 -0.07 -18.71
N LEU A 45 12.04 -0.43 -17.42
CA LEU A 45 11.96 -1.82 -16.98
C LEU A 45 10.63 -2.46 -17.41
N TYR A 46 9.49 -1.83 -17.14
CA TYR A 46 8.18 -2.33 -17.55
C TYR A 46 8.11 -2.50 -19.06
N ARG A 47 8.63 -1.54 -19.84
CA ARG A 47 8.69 -1.63 -21.31
C ARG A 47 9.54 -2.83 -21.78
N LYS A 48 10.66 -3.12 -21.11
CA LYS A 48 11.47 -4.33 -21.42
C LYS A 48 10.73 -5.63 -21.16
N PHE A 49 9.77 -5.63 -20.24
CA PHE A 49 8.88 -6.75 -19.96
C PHE A 49 7.63 -6.78 -20.87
N GLY A 50 7.53 -5.84 -21.83
CA GLY A 50 6.40 -5.75 -22.75
C GLY A 50 5.15 -5.13 -22.13
N ILE A 51 5.31 -4.37 -21.05
CA ILE A 51 4.24 -3.70 -20.33
C ILE A 51 4.36 -2.19 -20.57
N ASP A 52 3.34 -1.60 -21.16
CA ASP A 52 3.23 -0.17 -21.45
C ASP A 52 1.90 0.41 -20.94
N TYR A 53 1.63 1.66 -21.23
CA TYR A 53 0.44 2.37 -20.78
C TYR A 53 -0.88 1.85 -21.37
N ASP A 54 -0.82 1.16 -22.51
CA ASP A 54 -1.98 0.60 -23.21
C ASP A 54 -2.18 -0.90 -22.90
N THR A 55 -1.27 -1.49 -22.14
CA THR A 55 -1.27 -2.93 -21.83
C THR A 55 -2.40 -3.29 -20.89
N ASN A 56 -3.21 -4.30 -21.26
CA ASN A 56 -4.14 -4.91 -20.32
C ASN A 56 -3.41 -5.84 -19.35
N ILE A 57 -3.18 -5.37 -18.15
CA ILE A 57 -2.41 -6.09 -17.11
C ILE A 57 -3.09 -7.35 -16.59
N ASP A 58 -4.43 -7.46 -16.71
CA ASP A 58 -5.18 -8.62 -16.25
C ASP A 58 -4.89 -9.88 -17.07
N LEU A 59 -4.34 -9.70 -18.28
CA LEU A 59 -3.94 -10.80 -19.16
C LEU A 59 -2.50 -11.27 -18.94
N ILE A 60 -1.74 -10.60 -18.06
CA ILE A 60 -0.32 -10.91 -17.84
C ILE A 60 -0.20 -11.85 -16.65
N PRO A 61 0.40 -13.05 -16.82
CA PRO A 61 0.70 -13.93 -15.69
C PRO A 61 1.59 -13.23 -14.64
N ARG A 62 1.32 -13.45 -13.36
CA ARG A 62 2.05 -12.81 -12.24
C ARG A 62 3.57 -12.93 -12.36
N ASN A 63 4.06 -14.08 -12.80
CA ASN A 63 5.49 -14.35 -12.96
C ASN A 63 6.13 -13.68 -14.19
N LYS A 64 5.38 -12.85 -14.89
CA LYS A 64 5.86 -12.04 -16.03
C LYS A 64 6.00 -10.56 -15.68
N PHE A 65 5.66 -10.16 -14.48
CA PHE A 65 5.95 -8.82 -13.99
C PHE A 65 7.39 -8.72 -13.50
N PRO A 66 8.03 -7.54 -13.63
CA PRO A 66 9.35 -7.31 -13.04
C PRO A 66 9.28 -7.35 -11.50
N ILE A 67 10.36 -7.83 -10.88
CA ILE A 67 10.55 -7.81 -9.43
C ILE A 67 11.68 -6.84 -9.03
N MET A 68 11.91 -6.63 -7.74
CA MET A 68 12.94 -5.69 -7.26
C MET A 68 14.34 -6.05 -7.73
N LYS A 69 14.62 -7.34 -7.97
CA LYS A 69 15.90 -7.80 -8.50
C LYS A 69 16.11 -7.31 -9.95
N ASP A 70 15.07 -7.35 -10.78
CA ASP A 70 15.16 -6.88 -12.17
C ASP A 70 15.43 -5.36 -12.23
N LEU A 71 14.82 -4.60 -11.31
CA LEU A 71 15.07 -3.18 -11.15
C LEU A 71 16.53 -2.91 -10.73
N TYR A 72 17.03 -3.68 -9.75
CA TYR A 72 18.41 -3.56 -9.32
C TYR A 72 19.39 -3.84 -10.46
N ASP A 73 19.16 -4.90 -11.23
CA ASP A 73 20.03 -5.29 -12.35
C ASP A 73 20.05 -4.24 -13.45
N LEU A 74 18.91 -3.62 -13.74
CA LEU A 74 18.85 -2.53 -14.70
C LEU A 74 19.59 -1.29 -14.22
N LEU A 75 19.46 -0.93 -12.93
CA LEU A 75 20.22 0.17 -12.34
C LEU A 75 21.74 -0.11 -12.35
N GLU A 76 22.15 -1.36 -12.09
CA GLU A 76 23.56 -1.78 -12.12
C GLU A 76 24.12 -1.63 -13.54
N GLN A 77 23.42 -2.07 -14.58
CA GLN A 77 23.78 -1.85 -15.98
C GLN A 77 23.94 -0.37 -16.33
N LYS A 78 23.03 0.49 -15.81
CA LYS A 78 23.12 1.95 -16.03
C LYS A 78 24.35 2.57 -15.37
N VAL A 79 24.71 2.10 -14.17
CA VAL A 79 25.92 2.57 -13.46
C VAL A 79 27.21 2.11 -14.16
N GLU A 80 27.24 0.90 -14.71
CA GLU A 80 28.39 0.37 -15.44
C GLU A 80 28.62 1.07 -16.78
N ASN A 81 27.58 1.58 -17.40
CA ASN A 81 27.67 2.29 -18.67
C ASN A 81 28.22 3.71 -18.45
N VAL A 82 29.43 3.96 -18.92
CA VAL A 82 30.14 5.24 -18.76
C VAL A 82 29.42 6.41 -19.44
N GLU A 83 28.61 6.15 -20.47
CA GLU A 83 27.84 7.16 -21.21
C GLU A 83 26.55 7.58 -20.49
N THR A 84 26.15 6.87 -19.42
CA THR A 84 24.92 7.17 -18.67
C THR A 84 25.03 8.54 -18.00
N LYS A 85 24.08 9.42 -18.30
CA LYS A 85 23.93 10.70 -17.62
C LYS A 85 23.52 10.50 -16.17
N HIS A 86 23.95 11.41 -15.28
CA HIS A 86 23.60 11.38 -13.84
C HIS A 86 23.98 10.07 -13.13
N ARG A 87 25.08 9.46 -13.57
CA ARG A 87 25.54 8.15 -13.06
C ARG A 87 25.68 8.12 -11.53
N ASP A 88 26.20 9.18 -10.92
CA ASP A 88 26.41 9.25 -9.47
C ASP A 88 25.07 9.21 -8.71
N GLU A 89 24.05 9.87 -9.22
CA GLU A 89 22.70 9.83 -8.63
C GLU A 89 22.03 8.46 -8.82
N ILE A 90 22.24 7.82 -9.98
CA ILE A 90 21.74 6.46 -10.25
C ILE A 90 22.45 5.46 -9.33
N GLU A 91 23.74 5.65 -9.00
CA GLU A 91 24.46 4.82 -8.02
C GLU A 91 23.84 4.91 -6.63
N ILE A 92 23.41 6.10 -6.21
CA ILE A 92 22.70 6.30 -4.94
C ILE A 92 21.38 5.52 -4.98
N VAL A 93 20.58 5.67 -6.04
CA VAL A 93 19.32 4.95 -6.22
C VAL A 93 19.55 3.44 -6.22
N ARG A 94 20.56 2.94 -6.93
CA ARG A 94 20.94 1.53 -6.94
C ARG A 94 21.26 1.01 -5.53
N SER A 95 21.99 1.80 -4.74
CA SER A 95 22.36 1.44 -3.38
C SER A 95 21.13 1.32 -2.46
N ILE A 96 20.11 2.15 -2.66
CA ILE A 96 18.83 2.07 -1.96
C ILE A 96 18.10 0.78 -2.35
N ILE A 97 17.95 0.52 -3.65
CA ILE A 97 17.22 -0.63 -4.18
C ILE A 97 17.92 -1.95 -3.81
N ARG A 98 19.25 -1.93 -3.64
CA ARG A 98 20.02 -3.11 -3.25
C ARG A 98 19.45 -3.83 -2.02
N SER A 99 19.01 -3.07 -1.01
CA SER A 99 18.47 -3.68 0.22
C SER A 99 17.14 -4.41 -0.01
N LEU A 100 16.33 -3.95 -0.97
CA LEU A 100 15.06 -4.59 -1.37
C LEU A 100 15.26 -5.78 -2.30
N ALA A 101 16.30 -5.75 -3.12
CA ALA A 101 16.51 -6.72 -4.20
C ALA A 101 17.34 -7.94 -3.80
N ILE A 102 18.45 -7.71 -3.09
CA ILE A 102 19.45 -8.75 -2.74
C ILE A 102 19.98 -8.61 -1.31
N GLY A 103 19.55 -7.56 -0.57
CA GLY A 103 19.96 -7.28 0.80
C GLY A 103 19.04 -7.93 1.83
N HIS A 104 19.12 -7.40 3.07
CA HIS A 104 18.41 -7.95 4.23
C HIS A 104 16.88 -7.84 4.18
N ASN A 105 16.32 -7.01 3.30
CA ASN A 105 14.88 -6.87 3.10
C ASN A 105 14.37 -7.60 1.85
N ALA A 106 15.25 -8.32 1.15
CA ALA A 106 14.88 -9.02 -0.08
C ALA A 106 13.81 -10.10 0.14
N GLU A 107 13.85 -10.81 1.26
CA GLU A 107 12.83 -11.82 1.59
C GLU A 107 11.42 -11.22 1.71
N ILE A 108 11.33 -9.93 2.07
CA ILE A 108 10.04 -9.25 2.26
C ILE A 108 9.54 -8.65 0.94
N PHE A 109 10.45 -8.10 0.12
CA PHE A 109 10.06 -7.23 -1.00
C PHE A 109 10.43 -7.75 -2.39
N ASN A 110 11.31 -8.75 -2.48
CA ASN A 110 11.74 -9.27 -3.77
C ASN A 110 11.09 -10.61 -4.08
N GLY A 111 10.15 -10.59 -5.00
CA GLY A 111 9.44 -11.79 -5.45
C GLY A 111 8.02 -11.50 -5.91
N TYR A 112 7.35 -12.55 -6.31
CA TYR A 112 5.94 -12.51 -6.67
C TYR A 112 5.07 -12.71 -5.44
N THR A 113 3.84 -12.18 -5.47
CA THR A 113 2.88 -12.44 -4.39
C THR A 113 2.61 -13.94 -4.25
N THR A 114 2.60 -14.42 -3.00
CA THR A 114 2.28 -15.80 -2.64
C THR A 114 0.83 -15.98 -2.20
N ILE A 115 0.05 -14.89 -2.16
CA ILE A 115 -1.36 -14.96 -1.79
C ILE A 115 -2.14 -15.59 -2.95
N GLU A 116 -2.89 -16.64 -2.66
CA GLU A 116 -3.78 -17.30 -3.62
C GLU A 116 -5.06 -16.49 -3.77
N GLU A 117 -5.49 -16.22 -5.01
CA GLU A 117 -6.66 -15.36 -5.29
C GLU A 117 -8.00 -16.05 -5.06
N ASP A 118 -8.03 -17.38 -5.13
CA ASP A 118 -9.27 -18.16 -5.10
C ASP A 118 -9.72 -18.54 -3.67
N ASN A 119 -9.14 -17.91 -2.65
CA ASN A 119 -9.51 -18.17 -1.27
C ASN A 119 -10.62 -17.23 -0.81
N ASP A 120 -11.73 -17.80 -0.34
CA ASP A 120 -12.84 -17.05 0.26
C ASP A 120 -12.45 -16.36 1.58
N PHE A 121 -11.38 -16.80 2.21
CA PHE A 121 -10.88 -16.26 3.45
C PHE A 121 -9.34 -16.11 3.41
N VAL A 122 -8.86 -14.89 3.55
CA VAL A 122 -7.43 -14.56 3.60
C VAL A 122 -7.13 -13.85 4.92
N CYS A 123 -6.15 -14.35 5.66
CA CYS A 123 -5.63 -13.73 6.87
C CYS A 123 -4.23 -13.16 6.61
N LEU A 124 -4.08 -11.85 6.77
CA LEU A 124 -2.80 -11.16 6.66
C LEU A 124 -2.26 -10.91 8.07
N ASP A 125 -1.35 -11.78 8.54
CA ASP A 125 -0.76 -11.66 9.88
C ASP A 125 0.32 -10.56 9.90
N ILE A 126 0.09 -9.53 10.71
CA ILE A 126 0.99 -8.40 10.90
C ILE A 126 1.86 -8.51 12.17
N TYR A 127 1.76 -9.62 12.90
CA TYR A 127 2.48 -9.78 14.18
C TYR A 127 3.99 -9.66 14.00
N SER A 128 4.54 -10.32 12.99
CA SER A 128 5.98 -10.30 12.69
C SER A 128 6.50 -8.91 12.33
N LEU A 129 5.63 -8.03 11.80
CA LEU A 129 5.98 -6.64 11.48
C LEU A 129 6.17 -5.75 12.71
N GLN A 130 5.69 -6.16 13.89
CA GLN A 130 5.79 -5.33 15.11
C GLN A 130 7.25 -5.01 15.47
N GLY A 131 8.18 -5.91 15.21
CA GLY A 131 9.63 -5.73 15.42
C GLY A 131 10.37 -4.99 14.29
N ALA A 132 9.74 -4.78 13.14
CA ALA A 132 10.37 -4.14 11.98
C ALA A 132 10.53 -2.62 12.16
N SER A 133 11.43 -2.01 11.37
CA SER A 133 11.56 -0.55 11.33
C SER A 133 10.26 0.12 10.83
N SER A 134 10.09 1.40 11.19
CA SER A 134 8.90 2.18 10.80
C SER A 134 8.69 2.18 9.27
N ASN A 135 9.76 2.31 8.50
CA ASN A 135 9.70 2.35 7.03
C ASN A 135 9.21 1.01 6.45
N ILE A 136 9.74 -0.12 6.95
CA ILE A 136 9.31 -1.46 6.51
C ILE A 136 7.84 -1.68 6.85
N LYS A 137 7.41 -1.32 8.08
CA LYS A 137 6.00 -1.41 8.47
C LYS A 137 5.10 -0.61 7.54
N SER A 138 5.45 0.65 7.27
CA SER A 138 4.67 1.53 6.41
C SER A 138 4.53 0.98 5.00
N CYS A 139 5.62 0.45 4.42
CA CYS A 139 5.61 -0.18 3.10
C CYS A 139 4.74 -1.44 3.08
N GLN A 140 4.84 -2.30 4.10
CA GLN A 140 4.03 -3.51 4.16
C GLN A 140 2.55 -3.19 4.40
N TYR A 141 2.23 -2.24 5.26
CA TYR A 141 0.84 -1.80 5.42
C TYR A 141 0.28 -1.22 4.11
N LEU A 142 1.06 -0.43 3.37
CA LEU A 142 0.66 0.06 2.06
C LEU A 142 0.34 -1.09 1.09
N ASN A 143 1.22 -2.10 1.00
CA ASN A 143 1.02 -3.28 0.15
C ASN A 143 -0.25 -4.06 0.54
N MET A 144 -0.42 -4.34 1.84
CA MET A 144 -1.57 -5.09 2.36
C MET A 144 -2.88 -4.36 2.13
N LEU A 145 -2.91 -3.06 2.40
CA LEU A 145 -4.11 -2.24 2.23
C LEU A 145 -4.48 -2.11 0.76
N ARG A 146 -3.49 -2.00 -0.13
CA ARG A 146 -3.71 -2.04 -1.57
C ARG A 146 -4.32 -3.36 -2.02
N TYR A 147 -3.76 -4.48 -1.54
CA TYR A 147 -4.34 -5.80 -1.81
C TYR A 147 -5.80 -5.89 -1.34
N CYS A 148 -6.10 -5.44 -0.11
CA CYS A 148 -7.47 -5.41 0.40
C CYS A 148 -8.41 -4.56 -0.47
N GLU A 149 -7.94 -3.41 -0.95
CA GLU A 149 -8.72 -2.53 -1.83
C GLU A 149 -8.99 -3.19 -3.19
N ASP A 150 -7.97 -3.77 -3.80
CA ASP A 150 -8.09 -4.44 -5.09
C ASP A 150 -9.05 -5.63 -5.01
N MET A 151 -8.97 -6.44 -3.95
CA MET A 151 -9.90 -7.55 -3.72
C MET A 151 -11.33 -7.09 -3.44
N ALA A 152 -11.50 -6.09 -2.59
CA ALA A 152 -12.82 -5.60 -2.20
C ALA A 152 -13.57 -4.91 -3.34
N PHE A 153 -12.84 -4.32 -4.30
CA PHE A 153 -13.44 -3.55 -5.39
C PHE A 153 -13.38 -4.24 -6.74
N LYS A 154 -12.84 -5.48 -6.80
CA LYS A 154 -12.69 -6.27 -8.02
C LYS A 154 -14.05 -6.61 -8.65
N ASN A 155 -15.01 -7.00 -7.82
CA ASN A 155 -16.32 -7.46 -8.28
C ASN A 155 -17.43 -6.83 -7.42
N ARG A 156 -18.39 -6.14 -8.06
CA ARG A 156 -19.54 -5.51 -7.38
C ARG A 156 -20.68 -6.49 -7.09
N GLU A 157 -20.64 -7.68 -7.65
CA GLU A 157 -21.66 -8.71 -7.45
C GLU A 157 -21.37 -9.59 -6.22
N GLU A 158 -20.13 -9.62 -5.77
CA GLU A 158 -19.67 -10.38 -4.62
C GLU A 158 -19.52 -9.50 -3.39
N LYS A 159 -20.05 -9.98 -2.25
CA LYS A 159 -19.86 -9.29 -0.98
C LYS A 159 -18.50 -9.59 -0.40
N CYS A 160 -17.74 -8.55 -0.11
CA CYS A 160 -16.44 -8.64 0.53
C CYS A 160 -16.44 -7.96 1.89
N TYR A 161 -15.74 -8.53 2.87
CA TYR A 161 -15.55 -7.93 4.18
C TYR A 161 -14.07 -7.84 4.50
N VAL A 162 -13.62 -6.63 4.81
CA VAL A 162 -12.27 -6.39 5.33
C VAL A 162 -12.37 -6.22 6.84
N VAL A 163 -11.75 -7.13 7.58
CA VAL A 163 -11.74 -7.12 9.04
C VAL A 163 -10.35 -6.66 9.50
N CYS A 164 -10.31 -5.52 10.19
CA CYS A 164 -9.10 -4.97 10.78
C CYS A 164 -9.15 -5.20 12.29
N ASP A 165 -8.55 -6.29 12.73
CA ASP A 165 -8.33 -6.51 14.16
C ASP A 165 -7.17 -5.66 14.64
N GLU A 166 -7.22 -5.21 15.90
CA GLU A 166 -6.26 -4.27 16.47
C GLU A 166 -6.07 -3.01 15.56
N ALA A 167 -7.20 -2.44 15.10
CA ALA A 167 -7.22 -1.36 14.09
C ALA A 167 -6.35 -0.15 14.48
N TYR A 168 -6.06 0.05 15.77
CA TYR A 168 -5.14 1.09 16.24
C TYR A 168 -3.73 0.96 15.66
N LEU A 169 -3.31 -0.24 15.25
CA LEU A 169 -2.00 -0.45 14.60
C LEU A 169 -1.93 0.18 13.20
N LEU A 170 -3.08 0.30 12.54
CA LEU A 170 -3.21 0.93 11.23
C LEU A 170 -3.53 2.43 11.34
N ILE A 171 -4.02 2.86 12.51
CA ILE A 171 -4.42 4.25 12.80
C ILE A 171 -3.27 4.96 13.53
N ASP A 172 -2.09 4.99 12.92
CA ASP A 172 -0.90 5.66 13.45
C ASP A 172 -0.52 6.85 12.53
N LYS A 173 -0.28 8.02 13.13
CA LYS A 173 0.22 9.21 12.44
C LYS A 173 1.53 8.98 11.69
N LYS A 174 2.28 7.96 12.08
CA LYS A 174 3.53 7.56 11.41
C LYS A 174 3.29 6.87 10.08
N VAL A 175 2.05 6.45 9.81
CA VAL A 175 1.65 5.78 8.57
C VAL A 175 0.44 6.50 7.97
N PRO A 176 0.58 7.77 7.51
CA PRO A 176 -0.52 8.58 7.03
C PRO A 176 -1.28 7.92 5.86
N GLN A 177 -0.62 7.09 5.08
CA GLN A 177 -1.23 6.35 3.97
C GLN A 177 -2.24 5.31 4.47
N ALA A 178 -1.97 4.65 5.59
CA ALA A 178 -2.94 3.73 6.20
C ALA A 178 -4.17 4.49 6.72
N LEU A 179 -3.96 5.65 7.33
CA LEU A 179 -5.05 6.53 7.78
C LEU A 179 -5.92 6.98 6.60
N GLU A 180 -5.29 7.41 5.52
CA GLU A 180 -6.00 7.85 4.31
C GLU A 180 -6.76 6.69 3.66
N PHE A 181 -6.11 5.51 3.55
CA PHE A 181 -6.76 4.31 3.08
C PHE A 181 -8.02 3.98 3.91
N MET A 182 -7.89 3.84 5.22
CA MET A 182 -9.00 3.49 6.10
C MET A 182 -10.18 4.48 5.97
N ARG A 183 -9.86 5.77 5.91
CA ARG A 183 -10.86 6.83 5.68
C ARG A 183 -11.56 6.67 4.32
N ASN A 184 -10.79 6.48 3.25
CA ASN A 184 -11.33 6.40 1.90
C ASN A 184 -12.10 5.09 1.70
N PHE A 185 -11.57 3.97 2.21
CA PHE A 185 -12.23 2.68 2.18
C PHE A 185 -13.57 2.72 2.91
N SER A 186 -13.62 3.28 4.13
CA SER A 186 -14.87 3.40 4.90
C SER A 186 -15.98 4.18 4.16
N LYS A 187 -15.59 5.15 3.32
CA LYS A 187 -16.54 5.92 2.48
C LYS A 187 -16.99 5.17 1.24
N ARG A 188 -16.12 4.37 0.65
CA ARG A 188 -16.32 3.72 -0.65
C ARG A 188 -16.96 2.34 -0.55
N CYS A 189 -16.72 1.61 0.53
CA CYS A 189 -17.10 0.19 0.66
C CYS A 189 -18.61 -0.03 0.41
N ARG A 190 -19.49 0.90 0.83
CA ARG A 190 -20.92 0.82 0.55
C ARG A 190 -21.25 0.77 -0.95
N LYS A 191 -20.50 1.48 -1.79
CA LYS A 191 -20.74 1.52 -3.25
C LYS A 191 -20.35 0.21 -3.94
N TYR A 192 -19.48 -0.58 -3.30
CA TYR A 192 -18.95 -1.84 -3.84
C TYR A 192 -19.47 -3.08 -3.12
N GLU A 193 -20.61 -2.98 -2.40
CA GLU A 193 -21.19 -4.09 -1.63
C GLU A 193 -20.22 -4.72 -0.64
N CYS A 194 -19.22 -3.96 -0.18
CA CYS A 194 -18.25 -4.43 0.80
C CYS A 194 -18.46 -3.80 2.17
N GLY A 195 -17.96 -4.45 3.22
CA GLY A 195 -18.00 -4.00 4.59
C GLY A 195 -16.61 -3.85 5.19
N LEU A 196 -16.42 -2.78 5.98
CA LEU A 196 -15.25 -2.60 6.82
C LEU A 196 -15.62 -2.84 8.26
N ILE A 197 -14.94 -3.78 8.91
CA ILE A 197 -15.10 -4.09 10.33
C ILE A 197 -13.79 -3.71 11.03
N THR A 198 -13.85 -2.71 11.91
CA THR A 198 -12.70 -2.29 12.70
C THR A 198 -12.89 -2.72 14.15
N ILE A 199 -11.91 -3.42 14.69
CA ILE A 199 -11.91 -3.90 16.06
C ILE A 199 -10.79 -3.17 16.81
N SER A 200 -11.10 -2.56 17.94
CA SER A 200 -10.13 -1.89 18.80
C SER A 200 -10.49 -2.06 20.27
N GLN A 201 -9.51 -2.08 21.12
CA GLN A 201 -9.71 -2.18 22.57
C GLN A 201 -10.15 -0.85 23.19
N ASN A 202 -9.89 0.27 22.52
CA ASN A 202 -10.17 1.59 23.05
C ASN A 202 -10.67 2.55 21.96
N ILE A 203 -11.86 3.10 22.13
CA ILE A 203 -12.42 4.07 21.20
C ILE A 203 -11.59 5.38 21.13
N LEU A 204 -10.85 5.71 22.18
CA LEU A 204 -10.00 6.89 22.22
C LEU A 204 -8.85 6.82 21.21
N ASP A 205 -8.49 5.60 20.74
CA ASP A 205 -7.48 5.44 19.70
C ASP A 205 -7.90 6.10 18.38
N PHE A 206 -9.23 6.13 18.11
CA PHE A 206 -9.79 6.81 16.95
C PHE A 206 -9.98 8.32 17.12
N LEU A 207 -9.94 8.81 18.35
CA LEU A 207 -10.23 10.21 18.71
C LEU A 207 -8.99 11.00 19.11
N ALA A 208 -7.80 10.40 19.03
CA ALA A 208 -6.55 11.10 19.31
C ALA A 208 -6.42 12.35 18.43
N GLU A 209 -6.04 13.50 19.02
CA GLU A 209 -6.07 14.83 18.38
C GLU A 209 -5.34 14.83 17.01
N GLU A 210 -4.23 14.11 16.94
CA GLU A 210 -3.34 14.04 15.77
C GLU A 210 -3.94 13.32 14.55
N ILE A 211 -4.92 12.43 14.78
CA ILE A 211 -5.56 11.60 13.75
C ILE A 211 -7.09 11.74 13.75
N LYS A 212 -7.62 12.65 14.55
CA LYS A 212 -9.05 12.82 14.83
C LYS A 212 -9.92 12.88 13.57
N GLN A 213 -9.47 13.61 12.56
CA GLN A 213 -10.22 13.72 11.29
C GLN A 213 -10.40 12.39 10.55
N TYR A 214 -9.42 11.48 10.68
CA TYR A 214 -9.49 10.15 10.06
C TYR A 214 -10.32 9.18 10.88
N GLY A 215 -10.05 9.12 12.18
CA GLY A 215 -10.81 8.28 13.11
C GLY A 215 -12.28 8.67 13.19
N GLN A 216 -12.59 9.97 13.22
CA GLN A 216 -13.96 10.48 13.18
C GLN A 216 -14.67 10.03 11.88
N ALA A 217 -13.99 10.10 10.73
CA ALA A 217 -14.58 9.67 9.47
C ALA A 217 -14.91 8.16 9.46
N ILE A 218 -14.08 7.32 10.08
CA ILE A 218 -14.36 5.88 10.23
C ILE A 218 -15.59 5.69 11.13
N LEU A 219 -15.65 6.36 12.27
CA LEU A 219 -16.77 6.30 13.19
C LEU A 219 -18.08 6.78 12.57
N ASP A 220 -18.05 7.89 11.82
CA ASP A 220 -19.23 8.48 11.19
C ASP A 220 -19.78 7.60 10.04
N ASN A 221 -18.90 6.92 9.31
CA ASN A 221 -19.31 5.98 8.27
C ASN A 221 -19.70 4.59 8.80
N SER A 222 -19.45 4.28 10.08
CA SER A 222 -19.84 3.02 10.71
C SER A 222 -21.33 3.03 11.05
N THR A 223 -22.13 2.20 10.36
CA THR A 223 -23.56 2.05 10.61
C THR A 223 -23.85 1.38 11.96
N TYR A 224 -23.01 0.42 12.33
CA TYR A 224 -23.15 -0.34 13.58
C TYR A 224 -21.93 -0.13 14.46
N LYS A 225 -22.16 0.08 15.76
CA LYS A 225 -21.12 0.21 16.78
C LYS A 225 -21.42 -0.73 17.91
N PHE A 226 -20.52 -1.67 18.17
CA PHE A 226 -20.67 -2.67 19.22
C PHE A 226 -19.68 -2.41 20.35
N PHE A 227 -20.16 -2.37 21.58
CA PHE A 227 -19.34 -2.19 22.77
C PHE A 227 -19.47 -3.41 23.68
N PHE A 228 -18.36 -4.06 23.97
CA PHE A 228 -18.30 -5.26 24.79
C PHE A 228 -17.57 -4.98 26.11
N GLY A 229 -18.22 -5.24 27.26
CA GLY A 229 -17.60 -5.26 28.57
C GLY A 229 -16.85 -3.98 28.98
N THR A 230 -17.34 -2.81 28.55
CA THR A 230 -16.71 -1.52 28.90
C THR A 230 -16.98 -1.19 30.38
N ASP A 231 -15.94 -0.73 31.09
CA ASP A 231 -16.08 -0.20 32.45
C ASP A 231 -16.99 1.05 32.44
N ARG A 232 -17.90 1.15 33.39
CA ARG A 232 -18.86 2.26 33.54
C ARG A 232 -18.18 3.65 33.61
N THR A 233 -16.94 3.71 34.07
CA THR A 233 -16.14 4.94 34.11
C THR A 233 -15.71 5.44 32.74
N ARG A 234 -15.53 4.56 31.76
CA ARG A 234 -15.17 4.92 30.37
C ARG A 234 -16.36 5.44 29.57
N LEU A 235 -17.57 4.95 29.82
CA LEU A 235 -18.79 5.39 29.13
C LEU A 235 -19.19 6.83 29.48
N ARG A 236 -18.87 7.31 30.70
CA ARG A 236 -19.21 8.68 31.12
C ARG A 236 -18.31 9.79 30.58
N ARG A 237 -17.15 9.46 29.99
CA ARG A 237 -16.25 10.43 29.36
C ARG A 237 -16.57 10.70 27.89
N ASN A 238 -17.47 9.93 27.31
CA ASN A 238 -17.83 9.98 25.88
C ASN A 238 -19.30 10.38 25.63
N SER A 239 -20.02 10.78 26.67
CA SER A 239 -21.32 11.45 26.64
C SER A 239 -21.14 12.93 26.98
#